data_6d0b128cdb1a721ef15854b9bd626868
#
_entry.id   6d0b128cdb1a721ef15854b9bd626868
#
_cell.length_a   1.000
_cell.length_b   1.000
_cell.length_c   1.000
_cell.angle_alpha   90.00
_cell.angle_beta   90.00
_cell.angle_gamma   90.00
#
_symmetry.space_group_name_H-M   'P 1'
#
loop_
_entity.id
_entity.type
_entity.pdbx_description
1 polymer ?
#
loop_
_entity_poly.entity_id
_entity_poly.type
_entity_poly.pdbx_seq_one_letter_code
_entity_poly.pdbx_strand_id
1 'polypeptide(L)'
;KCAIEAGYRHIDTAAIYGNEKSVGQAIAESDIDRRELFITSKLWNTERGYDKTLRAFEETMTKLGLEYLDLYLIHWPANAKQFENWDALNLDTWRAMIKLYQEGRIKTIGVSNFLPHHLKSLMETDVVPAVNQIEYHPGYLQDEAVTFCKENGILIEAWSPIGAGALLEDATLVKLAEKYQRSVAQICIRWCLQNGTVPLPKSVTPSRIYENTKVFDFELSAEDVAIINRLPACGGSSHPDRVDF
;
A
#
# COMPACT_ATOMS: atom_id res chain seq x y z
N LYS A 1 -6.97 -15.79 -7.13
CA LYS A 1 -7.90 -16.83 -6.65
C LYS A 1 -7.53 -17.32 -5.26
N CYS A 2 -6.39 -17.99 -5.08
CA CYS A 2 -5.96 -18.56 -3.79
C CYS A 2 -6.05 -17.56 -2.61
N ALA A 3 -5.71 -16.29 -2.80
CA ALA A 3 -5.86 -15.28 -1.75
C ALA A 3 -7.34 -15.05 -1.36
N ILE A 4 -8.24 -14.95 -2.32
CA ILE A 4 -9.68 -14.81 -2.07
C ILE A 4 -10.22 -16.05 -1.33
N GLU A 5 -9.83 -17.25 -1.76
CA GLU A 5 -10.15 -18.53 -1.11
C GLU A 5 -9.60 -18.61 0.32
N ALA A 6 -8.41 -18.04 0.57
CA ALA A 6 -7.81 -17.94 1.90
C ALA A 6 -8.48 -16.91 2.81
N GLY A 7 -9.45 -16.14 2.32
CA GLY A 7 -10.20 -15.15 3.10
C GLY A 7 -9.75 -13.70 2.92
N TYR A 8 -8.76 -13.43 2.06
CA TYR A 8 -8.42 -12.03 1.73
C TYR A 8 -9.59 -11.37 1.01
N ARG A 9 -9.87 -10.13 1.40
CA ARG A 9 -10.90 -9.28 0.77
C ARG A 9 -10.31 -8.01 0.19
N HIS A 10 -9.14 -7.57 0.67
CA HIS A 10 -8.38 -6.47 0.10
C HIS A 10 -7.36 -7.02 -0.90
N ILE A 11 -7.49 -6.63 -2.16
CA ILE A 11 -6.60 -7.01 -3.26
C ILE A 11 -5.95 -5.74 -3.81
N ASP A 12 -4.64 -5.66 -3.70
CA ASP A 12 -3.82 -4.54 -4.17
C ASP A 12 -3.10 -4.91 -5.48
N THR A 13 -3.25 -4.04 -6.47
CA THR A 13 -2.50 -4.10 -7.73
C THR A 13 -2.05 -2.71 -8.16
N ALA A 14 -1.45 -2.58 -9.34
CA ALA A 14 -1.08 -1.32 -9.97
C ALA A 14 -0.94 -1.48 -11.49
N ALA A 15 -1.13 -0.39 -12.24
CA ALA A 15 -1.00 -0.37 -13.69
C ALA A 15 0.37 -0.92 -14.16
N ILE A 16 1.47 -0.53 -13.46
CA ILE A 16 2.84 -0.95 -13.81
C ILE A 16 3.10 -2.44 -13.60
N TYR A 17 2.31 -3.14 -12.75
CA TYR A 17 2.52 -4.56 -12.52
C TYR A 17 2.12 -5.43 -13.71
N GLY A 18 1.39 -4.90 -14.68
CA GLY A 18 0.96 -5.59 -15.89
C GLY A 18 -0.02 -6.74 -15.66
N ASN A 19 -0.59 -6.86 -14.46
CA ASN A 19 -1.44 -7.98 -14.04
C ASN A 19 -2.91 -7.61 -13.77
N GLU A 20 -3.32 -6.37 -14.03
CA GLU A 20 -4.70 -5.90 -13.76
C GLU A 20 -5.75 -6.79 -14.43
N LYS A 21 -5.52 -7.21 -15.68
CA LYS A 21 -6.42 -8.13 -16.38
C LYS A 21 -6.58 -9.48 -15.66
N SER A 22 -5.47 -10.03 -15.16
CA SER A 22 -5.50 -11.30 -14.41
C SER A 22 -6.17 -11.15 -13.04
N VAL A 23 -6.02 -9.98 -12.40
CA VAL A 23 -6.73 -9.64 -11.16
C VAL A 23 -8.23 -9.56 -11.43
N GLY A 24 -8.66 -8.81 -12.46
CA GLY A 24 -10.07 -8.71 -12.86
C GLY A 24 -10.69 -10.07 -13.17
N GLN A 25 -9.96 -10.92 -13.91
CA GLN A 25 -10.40 -12.29 -14.17
C GLN A 25 -10.57 -13.11 -12.88
N ALA A 26 -9.62 -13.02 -11.95
CA ALA A 26 -9.71 -13.73 -10.67
C ALA A 26 -10.90 -13.28 -9.81
N ILE A 27 -11.24 -11.99 -9.86
CA ILE A 27 -12.43 -11.42 -9.21
C ILE A 27 -13.69 -11.96 -9.86
N ALA A 28 -13.81 -11.89 -11.19
CA ALA A 28 -14.97 -12.36 -11.94
C ALA A 28 -15.23 -13.88 -11.79
N GLU A 29 -14.17 -14.67 -11.61
CA GLU A 29 -14.23 -16.10 -11.38
C GLU A 29 -14.38 -16.49 -9.91
N SER A 30 -14.46 -15.54 -8.99
CA SER A 30 -14.71 -15.81 -7.58
C SER A 30 -16.21 -15.82 -7.29
N ASP A 31 -16.62 -16.64 -6.33
CA ASP A 31 -18.01 -16.68 -5.85
C ASP A 31 -18.31 -15.58 -4.82
N ILE A 32 -17.40 -14.59 -4.66
CA ILE A 32 -17.54 -13.50 -3.70
C ILE A 32 -18.21 -12.30 -4.35
N ASP A 33 -19.24 -11.74 -3.70
CA ASP A 33 -19.87 -10.50 -4.16
C ASP A 33 -18.81 -9.38 -4.28
N ARG A 34 -18.82 -8.64 -5.40
CA ARG A 34 -17.90 -7.51 -5.64
C ARG A 34 -17.89 -6.52 -4.47
N ARG A 35 -19.02 -6.35 -3.79
CA ARG A 35 -19.18 -5.44 -2.64
C ARG A 35 -18.47 -5.90 -1.37
N GLU A 36 -18.11 -7.18 -1.30
CA GLU A 36 -17.29 -7.75 -0.21
C GLU A 36 -15.80 -7.61 -0.46
N LEU A 37 -15.39 -7.23 -1.67
CA LEU A 37 -14.00 -7.04 -2.04
C LEU A 37 -13.62 -5.57 -2.00
N PHE A 38 -12.44 -5.29 -1.48
CA PHE A 38 -11.78 -3.99 -1.53
C PHE A 38 -10.65 -4.05 -2.54
N ILE A 39 -10.81 -3.38 -3.68
CA ILE A 39 -9.87 -3.46 -4.80
C ILE A 39 -9.13 -2.14 -4.95
N THR A 40 -7.80 -2.24 -4.87
CA THR A 40 -6.87 -1.11 -5.05
C THR A 40 -6.09 -1.25 -6.35
N SER A 41 -5.99 -0.17 -7.13
CA SER A 41 -4.97 -0.02 -8.17
C SER A 41 -4.27 1.33 -8.04
N LYS A 42 -3.23 1.57 -8.86
CA LYS A 42 -2.37 2.75 -8.75
C LYS A 42 -2.05 3.32 -10.12
N LEU A 43 -2.11 4.65 -10.20
CA LEU A 43 -1.68 5.43 -11.36
C LEU A 43 -0.15 5.33 -11.50
N TRP A 44 0.33 4.92 -12.66
CA TRP A 44 1.77 4.91 -12.91
C TRP A 44 2.33 6.31 -13.21
N ASN A 45 3.61 6.47 -12.98
CA ASN A 45 4.32 7.75 -12.98
C ASN A 45 4.29 8.51 -14.33
N THR A 46 4.22 7.79 -15.45
CA THR A 46 4.12 8.41 -16.79
C THR A 46 2.78 9.09 -17.07
N GLU A 47 1.78 8.76 -16.27
CA GLU A 47 0.39 9.21 -16.45
C GLU A 47 -0.02 10.34 -15.48
N ARG A 48 0.96 11.02 -14.86
CA ARG A 48 0.71 12.19 -14.02
C ARG A 48 0.15 13.36 -14.82
N GLY A 49 -0.64 14.21 -14.18
CA GLY A 49 -1.37 15.33 -14.77
C GLY A 49 -2.84 14.97 -15.02
N TYR A 50 -3.69 15.99 -15.07
CA TYR A 50 -5.15 15.84 -15.03
C TYR A 50 -5.69 14.94 -16.15
N ASP A 51 -5.47 15.28 -17.41
CA ASP A 51 -6.03 14.55 -18.55
C ASP A 51 -5.44 13.14 -18.70
N LYS A 52 -4.14 12.97 -18.39
CA LYS A 52 -3.49 11.67 -18.46
C LYS A 52 -4.04 10.75 -17.38
N THR A 53 -4.24 11.26 -16.16
CA THR A 53 -4.81 10.51 -15.05
C THR A 53 -6.20 9.97 -15.39
N LEU A 54 -7.06 10.81 -15.97
CA LEU A 54 -8.40 10.37 -16.39
C LEU A 54 -8.35 9.24 -17.43
N ARG A 55 -7.47 9.35 -18.44
CA ARG A 55 -7.31 8.30 -19.46
C ARG A 55 -6.75 6.99 -18.85
N ALA A 56 -5.70 7.10 -18.03
CA ALA A 56 -5.08 5.95 -17.40
C ALA A 56 -6.05 5.21 -16.45
N PHE A 57 -6.93 5.94 -15.78
CA PHE A 57 -7.99 5.34 -14.98
C PHE A 57 -8.95 4.50 -15.83
N GLU A 58 -9.40 5.00 -17.00
CA GLU A 58 -10.28 4.23 -17.90
C GLU A 58 -9.59 2.96 -18.44
N GLU A 59 -8.29 3.03 -18.71
CA GLU A 59 -7.50 1.85 -19.08
C GLU A 59 -7.43 0.82 -17.95
N THR A 60 -7.18 1.27 -16.73
CA THR A 60 -7.21 0.42 -15.52
C THR A 60 -8.56 -0.26 -15.35
N MET A 61 -9.66 0.49 -15.45
CA MET A 61 -11.02 -0.05 -15.33
C MET A 61 -11.34 -1.07 -16.41
N THR A 62 -10.92 -0.80 -17.65
CA THR A 62 -11.06 -1.73 -18.78
C THR A 62 -10.30 -3.03 -18.54
N LYS A 63 -9.06 -2.96 -18.06
CA LYS A 63 -8.23 -4.14 -17.75
C LYS A 63 -8.80 -4.97 -16.61
N LEU A 64 -9.27 -4.31 -15.55
CA LEU A 64 -9.88 -4.97 -14.39
C LEU A 64 -11.30 -5.50 -14.70
N GLY A 65 -12.01 -4.92 -15.68
CA GLY A 65 -13.41 -5.26 -15.97
C GLY A 65 -14.35 -4.89 -14.83
N LEU A 66 -14.08 -3.78 -14.13
CA LEU A 66 -14.85 -3.32 -12.98
C LEU A 66 -15.57 -2.00 -13.28
N GLU A 67 -16.66 -1.74 -12.57
CA GLU A 67 -17.41 -0.48 -12.68
C GLU A 67 -16.84 0.61 -11.76
N TYR A 68 -16.23 0.24 -10.63
CA TYR A 68 -15.61 1.15 -9.66
C TYR A 68 -14.39 0.51 -8.99
N LEU A 69 -13.50 1.34 -8.45
CA LEU A 69 -12.46 0.95 -7.51
C LEU A 69 -12.83 1.36 -6.08
N ASP A 70 -12.37 0.58 -5.11
CA ASP A 70 -12.49 0.94 -3.71
C ASP A 70 -11.41 1.95 -3.32
N LEU A 71 -10.18 1.79 -3.85
CA LEU A 71 -9.08 2.72 -3.63
C LEU A 71 -8.27 2.90 -4.92
N TYR A 72 -7.93 4.15 -5.24
CA TYR A 72 -6.98 4.46 -6.31
C TYR A 72 -5.89 5.38 -5.78
N LEU A 73 -4.62 5.04 -6.04
CA LEU A 73 -3.46 5.72 -5.49
C LEU A 73 -2.61 6.36 -6.59
N ILE A 74 -2.03 7.53 -6.32
CA ILE A 74 -0.83 7.99 -7.04
C ILE A 74 0.33 7.11 -6.57
N HIS A 75 0.96 6.36 -7.48
CA HIS A 75 1.94 5.32 -7.13
C HIS A 75 3.22 5.87 -6.50
N TRP A 76 3.72 6.99 -7.04
CA TRP A 76 4.86 7.74 -6.53
C TRP A 76 4.63 9.23 -6.74
N PRO A 77 5.11 10.11 -5.87
CA PRO A 77 5.06 11.55 -6.12
C PRO A 77 5.93 11.92 -7.33
N ALA A 78 5.54 12.95 -8.04
CA ALA A 78 6.52 13.73 -8.78
C ALA A 78 7.46 14.39 -7.78
N ASN A 79 8.73 14.50 -8.10
CA ASN A 79 9.76 15.04 -7.22
C ASN A 79 10.66 16.06 -7.93
N ALA A 80 11.40 16.84 -7.16
CA ALA A 80 12.25 17.92 -7.67
C ALA A 80 13.43 17.44 -8.55
N LYS A 81 13.82 16.16 -8.45
CA LYS A 81 14.86 15.57 -9.32
C LYS A 81 14.35 15.41 -10.75
N GLN A 82 13.05 15.12 -10.92
CA GLN A 82 12.44 14.85 -12.23
C GLN A 82 11.77 16.07 -12.86
N PHE A 83 11.14 16.93 -12.04
CA PHE A 83 10.29 18.01 -12.51
C PHE A 83 10.49 19.28 -11.68
N GLU A 84 10.75 20.39 -12.32
CA GLU A 84 10.83 21.71 -11.67
C GLU A 84 9.49 22.07 -11.00
N ASN A 85 8.37 21.73 -11.65
CA ASN A 85 7.02 21.99 -11.18
C ASN A 85 6.35 20.77 -10.52
N TRP A 86 7.13 19.94 -9.83
CA TRP A 86 6.68 18.65 -9.25
C TRP A 86 5.43 18.78 -8.36
N ASP A 87 5.35 19.82 -7.55
CA ASP A 87 4.22 20.04 -6.64
C ASP A 87 2.92 20.34 -7.41
N ALA A 88 2.99 21.24 -8.40
CA ALA A 88 1.86 21.53 -9.27
C ALA A 88 1.40 20.30 -10.07
N LEU A 89 2.33 19.44 -10.49
CA LEU A 89 2.02 18.20 -11.20
C LEU A 89 1.34 17.16 -10.27
N ASN A 90 1.78 17.03 -9.02
CA ASN A 90 1.11 16.21 -8.02
C ASN A 90 -0.31 16.72 -7.76
N LEU A 91 -0.47 18.01 -7.58
CA LEU A 91 -1.77 18.65 -7.34
C LEU A 91 -2.73 18.50 -8.56
N ASP A 92 -2.23 18.63 -9.76
CA ASP A 92 -3.02 18.46 -10.99
C ASP A 92 -3.50 17.00 -11.15
N THR A 93 -2.63 16.03 -10.86
CA THR A 93 -2.97 14.62 -10.78
C THR A 93 -4.04 14.36 -9.71
N TRP A 94 -3.87 14.96 -8.54
CA TRP A 94 -4.80 14.81 -7.41
C TRP A 94 -6.19 15.37 -7.74
N ARG A 95 -6.29 16.49 -8.44
CA ARG A 95 -7.56 17.07 -8.90
C ARG A 95 -8.34 16.13 -9.83
N ALA A 96 -7.64 15.41 -10.70
CA ALA A 96 -8.28 14.38 -11.52
C ALA A 96 -8.83 13.23 -10.68
N MET A 97 -8.11 12.81 -9.64
CA MET A 97 -8.60 11.79 -8.70
C MET A 97 -9.81 12.27 -7.91
N ILE A 98 -9.82 13.52 -7.44
CA ILE A 98 -10.98 14.14 -6.78
C ILE A 98 -12.22 14.10 -7.69
N LYS A 99 -12.06 14.43 -8.99
CA LYS A 99 -13.16 14.34 -9.96
C LYS A 99 -13.73 12.93 -10.04
N LEU A 100 -12.88 11.91 -10.21
CA LEU A 100 -13.30 10.51 -10.30
C LEU A 100 -13.98 10.03 -9.01
N TYR A 101 -13.49 10.49 -7.85
CA TYR A 101 -14.11 10.24 -6.55
C TYR A 101 -15.52 10.87 -6.45
N GLN A 102 -15.66 12.14 -6.84
CA GLN A 102 -16.96 12.85 -6.84
C GLN A 102 -17.97 12.23 -7.82
N GLU A 103 -17.51 11.65 -8.92
CA GLU A 103 -18.32 10.91 -9.87
C GLU A 103 -18.70 9.49 -9.37
N GLY A 104 -18.19 9.07 -8.22
CA GLY A 104 -18.45 7.75 -7.65
C GLY A 104 -17.73 6.59 -8.35
N ARG A 105 -16.77 6.91 -9.25
CA ARG A 105 -15.95 5.93 -9.96
C ARG A 105 -14.90 5.28 -9.04
N ILE A 106 -14.51 6.02 -8.00
CA ILE A 106 -13.59 5.57 -6.94
C ILE A 106 -14.26 5.86 -5.60
N LYS A 107 -14.21 4.90 -4.69
CA LYS A 107 -14.79 5.06 -3.34
C LYS A 107 -13.88 5.82 -2.38
N THR A 108 -12.57 5.68 -2.55
CA THR A 108 -11.55 6.30 -1.71
C THR A 108 -10.32 6.62 -2.55
N ILE A 109 -9.73 7.79 -2.35
CA ILE A 109 -8.49 8.19 -3.04
C ILE A 109 -7.35 8.39 -2.05
N GLY A 110 -6.15 8.10 -2.49
CA GLY A 110 -4.95 8.21 -1.69
C GLY A 110 -3.68 8.29 -2.53
N VAL A 111 -2.57 8.14 -1.85
CA VAL A 111 -1.24 8.25 -2.44
C VAL A 111 -0.36 7.09 -1.99
N SER A 112 0.77 6.93 -2.64
CA SER A 112 1.78 5.96 -2.25
C SER A 112 3.17 6.60 -2.30
N ASN A 113 4.00 6.33 -1.29
CA ASN A 113 5.37 6.84 -1.16
C ASN A 113 5.49 8.36 -1.02
N PHE A 114 4.44 9.05 -0.57
CA PHE A 114 4.48 10.49 -0.33
C PHE A 114 5.12 10.80 1.02
N LEU A 115 6.07 11.72 1.02
CA LEU A 115 6.65 12.31 2.23
C LEU A 115 5.81 13.54 2.65
N PRO A 116 5.98 14.07 3.87
CA PRO A 116 5.18 15.21 4.36
C PRO A 116 5.17 16.41 3.41
N HIS A 117 6.31 16.76 2.81
CA HIS A 117 6.37 17.88 1.88
C HIS A 117 5.62 17.62 0.57
N HIS A 118 5.50 16.37 0.10
CA HIS A 118 4.68 16.01 -1.05
C HIS A 118 3.18 16.06 -0.75
N LEU A 119 2.79 15.79 0.50
CA LEU A 119 1.39 15.82 0.93
C LEU A 119 0.84 17.22 1.12
N LYS A 120 1.71 18.20 1.41
CA LYS A 120 1.32 19.53 1.88
C LYS A 120 0.29 20.22 0.97
N SER A 121 0.52 20.27 -0.33
CA SER A 121 -0.41 20.90 -1.28
C SER A 121 -1.72 20.12 -1.43
N LEU A 122 -1.68 18.80 -1.30
CA LEU A 122 -2.86 17.95 -1.35
C LEU A 122 -3.77 18.15 -0.13
N MET A 123 -3.17 18.43 1.04
CA MET A 123 -3.91 18.69 2.28
C MET A 123 -4.69 20.03 2.25
N GLU A 124 -4.39 20.90 1.31
CA GLU A 124 -5.08 22.19 1.12
C GLU A 124 -6.31 22.07 0.18
N THR A 125 -6.60 20.88 -0.34
CA THR A 125 -7.75 20.62 -1.22
C THR A 125 -8.99 20.18 -0.45
N ASP A 126 -10.17 20.24 -1.10
CA ASP A 126 -11.45 19.84 -0.48
C ASP A 126 -11.51 18.34 -0.11
N VAL A 127 -10.70 17.51 -0.75
CA VAL A 127 -10.58 16.06 -0.47
C VAL A 127 -9.13 15.75 -0.20
N VAL A 128 -8.81 15.39 1.04
CA VAL A 128 -7.46 14.99 1.44
C VAL A 128 -7.22 13.51 1.22
N PRO A 129 -5.95 13.05 1.03
CA PRO A 129 -5.64 11.63 0.92
C PRO A 129 -6.11 10.85 2.14
N ALA A 130 -6.90 9.78 1.91
CA ALA A 130 -7.34 8.90 2.99
C ALA A 130 -6.26 7.86 3.37
N VAL A 131 -5.38 7.53 2.42
CA VAL A 131 -4.35 6.51 2.54
C VAL A 131 -3.02 7.03 2.00
N ASN A 132 -1.93 6.69 2.70
CA ASN A 132 -0.57 6.73 2.15
C ASN A 132 0.04 5.33 2.25
N GLN A 133 0.22 4.66 1.12
CA GLN A 133 0.82 3.32 1.07
C GLN A 133 2.34 3.45 0.95
N ILE A 134 3.08 3.07 1.98
CA ILE A 134 4.54 3.25 2.06
C ILE A 134 5.26 1.94 2.34
N GLU A 135 6.57 1.88 2.04
CA GLU A 135 7.41 0.82 2.57
C GLU A 135 7.41 0.90 4.09
N TYR A 136 6.91 -0.15 4.75
CA TYR A 136 6.87 -0.16 6.22
C TYR A 136 7.02 -1.57 6.75
N HIS A 137 8.08 -1.81 7.50
CA HIS A 137 8.41 -3.11 8.08
C HIS A 137 9.42 -2.94 9.24
N PRO A 138 9.66 -3.97 10.06
CA PRO A 138 10.74 -3.95 11.03
C PRO A 138 12.07 -3.50 10.41
N GLY A 139 12.72 -2.52 11.03
CA GLY A 139 13.95 -1.89 10.50
C GLY A 139 13.73 -0.78 9.47
N TYR A 140 12.47 -0.46 9.08
CA TYR A 140 12.15 0.70 8.23
C TYR A 140 10.84 1.36 8.64
N LEU A 141 10.91 2.22 9.63
CA LEU A 141 9.74 2.77 10.33
C LEU A 141 9.17 4.04 9.68
N GLN A 142 9.98 4.78 8.93
CA GLN A 142 9.60 6.05 8.30
C GLN A 142 8.86 7.02 9.26
N ASP A 143 9.41 7.21 10.45
CA ASP A 143 8.76 7.90 11.58
C ASP A 143 8.16 9.27 11.20
N GLU A 144 8.85 10.06 10.38
CA GLU A 144 8.37 11.37 9.95
C GLU A 144 7.09 11.26 9.11
N ALA A 145 7.07 10.37 8.12
CA ALA A 145 5.92 10.16 7.25
C ALA A 145 4.75 9.54 8.02
N VAL A 146 5.03 8.55 8.88
CA VAL A 146 4.02 7.87 9.69
C VAL A 146 3.40 8.83 10.70
N THR A 147 4.21 9.63 11.40
CA THR A 147 3.72 10.62 12.37
C THR A 147 2.83 11.66 11.67
N PHE A 148 3.31 12.24 10.57
CA PHE A 148 2.52 13.19 9.79
C PHE A 148 1.17 12.60 9.35
N CYS A 149 1.18 11.40 8.80
CA CYS A 149 -0.05 10.75 8.36
C CYS A 149 -1.03 10.50 9.52
N LYS A 150 -0.55 10.00 10.65
CA LYS A 150 -1.38 9.77 11.85
C LYS A 150 -1.99 11.06 12.39
N GLU A 151 -1.22 12.15 12.47
CA GLU A 151 -1.70 13.46 12.95
C GLU A 151 -2.77 14.07 12.03
N ASN A 152 -2.76 13.70 10.74
CA ASN A 152 -3.70 14.19 9.73
C ASN A 152 -4.80 13.18 9.36
N GLY A 153 -4.94 12.08 10.10
CA GLY A 153 -5.98 11.08 9.86
C GLY A 153 -5.80 10.26 8.56
N ILE A 154 -4.58 10.20 8.03
CA ILE A 154 -4.23 9.42 6.83
C ILE A 154 -3.82 8.02 7.27
N LEU A 155 -4.51 6.99 6.78
CA LEU A 155 -4.19 5.60 7.08
C LEU A 155 -2.89 5.19 6.37
N ILE A 156 -2.04 4.46 7.08
CA ILE A 156 -0.84 3.85 6.48
C ILE A 156 -1.16 2.43 5.99
N GLU A 157 -0.92 2.18 4.72
CA GLU A 157 -0.76 0.84 4.19
C GLU A 157 0.72 0.51 4.05
N ALA A 158 1.10 -0.70 4.49
CA ALA A 158 2.49 -1.14 4.52
C ALA A 158 2.79 -2.07 3.35
N TRP A 159 3.48 -1.57 2.31
CA TRP A 159 4.02 -2.48 1.31
C TRP A 159 5.36 -3.06 1.78
N SER A 160 5.70 -4.26 1.27
CA SER A 160 6.83 -5.08 1.73
C SER A 160 6.89 -5.30 3.26
N PRO A 161 5.79 -5.70 3.92
CA PRO A 161 5.77 -5.81 5.38
C PRO A 161 6.77 -6.82 5.95
N ILE A 162 7.41 -7.64 5.09
CA ILE A 162 8.43 -8.65 5.42
C ILE A 162 9.81 -8.23 4.88
N GLY A 163 10.02 -6.95 4.53
CA GLY A 163 11.27 -6.43 3.97
C GLY A 163 11.69 -7.15 2.67
N ALA A 164 10.74 -7.48 1.78
CA ALA A 164 10.95 -8.27 0.57
C ALA A 164 11.67 -9.62 0.82
N GLY A 165 11.55 -10.16 2.03
CA GLY A 165 12.18 -11.41 2.46
C GLY A 165 13.51 -11.26 3.20
N ALA A 166 14.09 -10.08 3.23
CA ALA A 166 15.38 -9.83 3.92
C ALA A 166 15.30 -10.07 5.45
N LEU A 167 14.11 -9.94 6.02
CA LEU A 167 13.87 -10.12 7.46
C LEU A 167 13.71 -11.58 7.91
N LEU A 168 13.56 -12.51 6.99
CA LEU A 168 13.21 -13.90 7.33
C LEU A 168 14.30 -14.63 8.14
N GLU A 169 15.54 -14.17 8.06
CA GLU A 169 16.69 -14.76 8.75
C GLU A 169 17.23 -13.85 9.86
N ASP A 170 16.55 -12.74 10.20
CA ASP A 170 16.96 -11.88 11.30
C ASP A 170 16.88 -12.63 12.62
N ALA A 171 18.01 -12.68 13.37
CA ALA A 171 18.14 -13.49 14.56
C ALA A 171 17.17 -13.08 15.69
N THR A 172 16.79 -11.82 15.78
CA THR A 172 15.82 -11.33 16.76
C THR A 172 14.40 -11.76 16.38
N LEU A 173 14.04 -11.61 15.11
CA LEU A 173 12.73 -12.02 14.61
C LEU A 173 12.56 -13.54 14.64
N VAL A 174 13.62 -14.31 14.37
CA VAL A 174 13.62 -15.79 14.51
C VAL A 174 13.34 -16.19 15.97
N LYS A 175 14.00 -15.59 16.96
CA LYS A 175 13.74 -15.86 18.38
C LYS A 175 12.30 -15.51 18.79
N LEU A 176 11.76 -14.41 18.27
CA LEU A 176 10.36 -14.04 18.51
C LEU A 176 9.40 -15.02 17.83
N ALA A 177 9.71 -15.47 16.63
CA ALA A 177 8.95 -16.49 15.92
C ALA A 177 8.86 -17.80 16.73
N GLU A 178 9.98 -18.26 17.30
CA GLU A 178 10.01 -19.41 18.20
C GLU A 178 9.18 -19.17 19.47
N LYS A 179 9.33 -18.01 20.13
CA LYS A 179 8.59 -17.63 21.35
C LYS A 179 7.08 -17.68 21.13
N TYR A 180 6.60 -17.19 20.01
CA TYR A 180 5.17 -17.12 19.70
C TYR A 180 4.65 -18.34 18.93
N GLN A 181 5.51 -19.29 18.57
CA GLN A 181 5.19 -20.44 17.72
C GLN A 181 4.54 -20.01 16.38
N ARG A 182 5.15 -19.01 15.76
CA ARG A 182 4.74 -18.40 14.48
C ARG A 182 5.93 -18.30 13.52
N SER A 183 5.65 -18.08 12.23
CA SER A 183 6.72 -17.75 11.29
C SER A 183 7.17 -16.30 11.45
N VAL A 184 8.39 -15.97 11.02
CA VAL A 184 8.90 -14.61 10.99
C VAL A 184 7.98 -13.71 10.17
N ALA A 185 7.41 -14.21 9.06
CA ALA A 185 6.45 -13.47 8.25
C ALA A 185 5.21 -13.07 9.08
N GLN A 186 4.67 -13.99 9.87
CA GLN A 186 3.53 -13.70 10.75
C GLN A 186 3.89 -12.70 11.86
N ILE A 187 5.11 -12.76 12.42
CA ILE A 187 5.58 -11.75 13.39
C ILE A 187 5.61 -10.36 12.75
N CYS A 188 6.18 -10.22 11.54
CA CYS A 188 6.24 -8.94 10.83
C CYS A 188 4.84 -8.40 10.49
N ILE A 189 3.94 -9.24 9.99
CA ILE A 189 2.57 -8.85 9.65
C ILE A 189 1.81 -8.42 10.92
N ARG A 190 1.92 -9.19 12.01
CA ARG A 190 1.29 -8.85 13.29
C ARG A 190 1.83 -7.55 13.88
N TRP A 191 3.13 -7.34 13.77
CA TRP A 191 3.77 -6.10 14.19
C TRP A 191 3.22 -4.89 13.41
N CYS A 192 3.06 -4.98 12.09
CA CYS A 192 2.41 -3.93 11.29
C CYS A 192 1.01 -3.61 11.81
N LEU A 193 0.17 -4.64 12.03
CA LEU A 193 -1.18 -4.48 12.54
C LEU A 193 -1.20 -3.79 13.92
N GLN A 194 -0.30 -4.17 14.83
CA GLN A 194 -0.23 -3.58 16.18
C GLN A 194 0.31 -2.14 16.16
N ASN A 195 1.05 -1.74 15.13
CA ASN A 195 1.43 -0.34 14.89
C ASN A 195 0.33 0.50 14.20
N GLY A 196 -0.86 -0.10 13.97
CA GLY A 196 -2.01 0.57 13.36
C GLY A 196 -1.87 0.77 11.86
N THR A 197 -1.11 -0.09 11.17
CA THR A 197 -0.95 -0.07 9.71
C THR A 197 -1.64 -1.28 9.07
N VAL A 198 -1.98 -1.18 7.80
CA VAL A 198 -2.56 -2.28 7.01
C VAL A 198 -1.47 -2.94 6.18
N PRO A 199 -0.98 -4.13 6.56
CA PRO A 199 0.07 -4.82 5.81
C PRO A 199 -0.46 -5.46 4.53
N LEU A 200 0.33 -5.35 3.45
CA LEU A 200 0.05 -5.93 2.13
C LEU A 200 1.08 -7.04 1.81
N PRO A 201 0.98 -8.22 2.42
CA PRO A 201 1.91 -9.31 2.18
C PRO A 201 1.67 -9.93 0.80
N LYS A 202 2.71 -10.01 -0.03
CA LYS A 202 2.66 -10.66 -1.34
C LYS A 202 3.26 -12.05 -1.28
N SER A 203 2.54 -13.05 -1.79
CA SER A 203 3.07 -14.40 -2.03
C SER A 203 2.46 -15.02 -3.28
N VAL A 204 3.22 -15.91 -3.92
CA VAL A 204 2.74 -16.79 -5.00
C VAL A 204 2.65 -18.25 -4.54
N THR A 205 3.05 -18.55 -3.32
CA THR A 205 3.01 -19.88 -2.72
C THR A 205 1.71 -20.05 -1.92
N PRO A 206 0.80 -20.95 -2.32
CA PRO A 206 -0.49 -21.11 -1.64
C PRO A 206 -0.38 -21.29 -0.13
N SER A 207 0.51 -22.15 0.36
CA SER A 207 0.69 -22.37 1.80
C SER A 207 1.05 -21.10 2.57
N ARG A 208 1.92 -20.24 1.99
CA ARG A 208 2.28 -18.94 2.60
C ARG A 208 1.13 -17.95 2.56
N ILE A 209 0.29 -17.97 1.51
CA ILE A 209 -0.91 -17.13 1.42
C ILE A 209 -1.84 -17.45 2.58
N TYR A 210 -2.13 -18.74 2.82
CA TYR A 210 -2.95 -19.18 3.96
C TYR A 210 -2.28 -18.91 5.31
N GLU A 211 -0.97 -19.14 5.43
CA GLU A 211 -0.22 -18.90 6.66
C GLU A 211 -0.27 -17.43 7.09
N ASN A 212 -0.10 -16.51 6.14
CA ASN A 212 -0.10 -15.06 6.40
C ASN A 212 -1.45 -14.52 6.89
N THR A 213 -2.56 -15.27 6.76
CA THR A 213 -3.86 -14.88 7.35
C THR A 213 -3.95 -15.20 8.84
N LYS A 214 -3.11 -16.11 9.38
CA LYS A 214 -3.16 -16.56 10.76
C LYS A 214 -2.35 -15.63 11.68
N VAL A 215 -2.80 -14.38 11.77
CA VAL A 215 -2.13 -13.30 12.52
C VAL A 215 -3.05 -12.58 13.50
N PHE A 216 -4.30 -13.04 13.63
CA PHE A 216 -5.31 -12.41 14.49
C PHE A 216 -5.53 -13.16 15.80
N ASP A 217 -4.94 -14.33 15.96
CA ASP A 217 -5.10 -15.23 17.11
C ASP A 217 -3.94 -15.16 18.14
N PHE A 218 -3.05 -14.19 17.99
CA PHE A 218 -1.97 -13.90 18.94
C PHE A 218 -1.63 -12.40 18.94
N GLU A 219 -0.95 -11.95 19.98
CA GLU A 219 -0.45 -10.59 20.13
C GLU A 219 1.02 -10.60 20.57
N LEU A 220 1.80 -9.66 20.02
CA LEU A 220 3.15 -9.36 20.49
C LEU A 220 3.04 -8.52 21.77
N SER A 221 3.84 -8.82 22.77
CA SER A 221 3.93 -7.97 23.96
C SER A 221 4.48 -6.59 23.62
N ALA A 222 4.18 -5.58 24.43
CA ALA A 222 4.70 -4.23 24.25
C ALA A 222 6.24 -4.19 24.24
N GLU A 223 6.88 -5.08 25.05
CA GLU A 223 8.33 -5.24 25.10
C GLU A 223 8.88 -5.79 23.78
N ASP A 224 8.22 -6.81 23.21
CA ASP A 224 8.65 -7.40 21.95
C ASP A 224 8.44 -6.44 20.77
N VAL A 225 7.35 -5.69 20.75
CA VAL A 225 7.15 -4.60 19.79
C VAL A 225 8.27 -3.56 19.91
N ALA A 226 8.65 -3.17 21.13
CA ALA A 226 9.74 -2.23 21.37
C ALA A 226 11.11 -2.79 20.95
N ILE A 227 11.33 -4.10 21.05
CA ILE A 227 12.53 -4.77 20.54
C ILE A 227 12.56 -4.70 19.02
N ILE A 228 11.45 -5.02 18.36
CA ILE A 228 11.33 -4.97 16.89
C ILE A 228 11.55 -3.55 16.37
N ASN A 229 11.02 -2.53 17.04
CA ASN A 229 11.18 -1.12 16.66
C ASN A 229 12.65 -0.63 16.71
N ARG A 230 13.53 -1.35 17.40
CA ARG A 230 14.97 -1.03 17.52
C ARG A 230 15.85 -1.86 16.59
N LEU A 231 15.28 -2.67 15.72
CA LEU A 231 16.06 -3.43 14.75
C LEU A 231 16.89 -2.50 13.87
N PRO A 232 18.09 -2.92 13.44
CA PRO A 232 18.93 -2.14 12.54
C PRO A 232 18.16 -1.74 11.28
N ALA A 233 18.45 -0.54 10.80
CA ALA A 233 17.83 -0.02 9.59
C ALA A 233 18.11 -0.93 8.38
N CYS A 234 17.05 -1.32 7.68
CA CYS A 234 17.08 -2.06 6.42
C CYS A 234 15.91 -1.57 5.53
N GLY A 235 16.00 -1.74 4.22
CA GLY A 235 14.98 -1.21 3.31
C GLY A 235 15.32 0.18 2.77
N GLY A 236 14.33 0.89 2.22
CA GLY A 236 14.53 2.23 1.67
C GLY A 236 15.36 2.28 0.39
N SER A 237 15.38 1.20 -0.39
CA SER A 237 16.12 1.13 -1.66
C SER A 237 15.62 2.16 -2.69
N SER A 238 14.36 2.57 -2.58
CA SER A 238 13.72 3.57 -3.43
C SER A 238 13.21 4.72 -2.57
N HIS A 239 13.93 5.86 -2.63
CA HIS A 239 13.54 7.05 -1.88
C HIS A 239 12.69 7.98 -2.74
N PRO A 240 11.53 8.50 -2.27
CA PRO A 240 10.60 9.32 -3.06
C PRO A 240 11.23 10.54 -3.74
N ASP A 241 12.19 11.21 -3.08
CA ASP A 241 12.89 12.36 -3.66
C ASP A 241 14.04 12.00 -4.60
N ARG A 242 14.37 10.72 -4.74
CA ARG A 242 15.57 10.27 -5.48
C ARG A 242 15.25 9.37 -6.66
N VAL A 243 14.05 8.78 -6.69
CA VAL A 243 13.62 7.96 -7.83
C VAL A 243 13.51 8.79 -9.10
N ASP A 244 13.78 8.15 -10.24
CA ASP A 244 13.81 8.76 -11.57
C ASP A 244 13.10 7.92 -12.65
N PHE A 245 12.27 6.99 -12.21
CA PHE A 245 11.40 6.17 -13.06
C PHE A 245 9.98 6.71 -13.19
#